data_4596f56fee6279b640d9f21090d8f4c3
#
_entry.id   4596f56fee6279b640d9f21090d8f4c3
#
_cell.length_a   1.000
_cell.length_b   1.000
_cell.length_c   1.000
_cell.angle_alpha   90.00
_cell.angle_beta   90.00
_cell.angle_gamma   90.00
#
_symmetry.space_group_name_H-M   'P 1'
#
loop_
_entity.id
_entity.type
_entity.pdbx_description
1 polymer ?
#
loop_
_entity_poly.entity_id
_entity_poly.type
_entity_poly.pdbx_seq_one_letter_code
_entity_poly.pdbx_strand_id
1 'polypeptide(L)'
;MSLSANISNRLRALVLPSRPDPARSRRIAEVRLMLSAVLVVAVFSVIAGRVLLLATQEANARTAAMIQLPAAERGQILDRKGRLLATNLPITVLHADPKEIMDPREAASLLAPLLPRHDEADLLRLLTKKTRYVELDRKLTPARHAEILGLGIPGVYFRKSTLRSYPSGKLAAHILGQVDMDNKGLAGLEKSLDARLSTGENITLSIDAGVQAVVAREIARQMEVFEAIGGAGVMLDIHSGEVVAMVSLPDYNPNHFAAIEDNARFNRATLGLYEMGSTFKVLNTAIALQSGATTTGTYYEVSKPLRFGRFSVWDYHMYDRDLSVPEILVLSSNIGSARMAADIGADRQQFYLRQLGLFDKVSLEIPEMANPLVPGTWRSTSIATVSYGHGISVTPLHLASSVAAASGSGTMVEPTLMHRGGAPAPMGERLFSEETTKA
;
A
#
# COMPACT_ATOMS: atom_id res chain seq x y z
N MET A 1 -113.09 -3.91 49.41
CA MET A 1 -112.16 -2.80 49.24
C MET A 1 -110.85 -3.06 50.07
N SER A 2 -110.00 -4.08 49.75
CA SER A 2 -108.73 -4.23 50.49
C SER A 2 -107.61 -5.00 49.77
N LEU A 3 -107.76 -5.34 48.50
CA LEU A 3 -106.68 -6.06 47.72
C LEU A 3 -105.85 -5.14 46.83
N SER A 4 -106.32 -3.98 46.43
CA SER A 4 -105.59 -3.09 45.48
C SER A 4 -104.52 -2.22 46.18
N ALA A 5 -104.69 -1.92 47.48
CA ALA A 5 -103.70 -1.10 48.23
C ALA A 5 -102.39 -1.86 48.55
N ASN A 6 -102.45 -3.17 48.70
CA ASN A 6 -101.30 -3.99 49.08
C ASN A 6 -100.32 -4.30 47.87
N ILE A 7 -100.82 -4.33 46.62
CA ILE A 7 -100.01 -4.55 45.42
C ILE A 7 -99.27 -3.27 45.02
N SER A 8 -99.90 -2.05 45.23
CA SER A 8 -99.28 -0.77 44.94
C SER A 8 -98.06 -0.47 45.84
N ASN A 9 -98.13 -0.87 47.13
CA ASN A 9 -97.01 -0.68 48.09
C ASN A 9 -95.87 -1.64 47.89
N ARG A 10 -96.10 -2.87 47.38
CA ARG A 10 -95.06 -3.85 47.02
C ARG A 10 -94.34 -3.50 45.74
N LEU A 11 -95.05 -2.98 44.74
CA LEU A 11 -94.46 -2.49 43.52
C LEU A 11 -93.64 -1.18 43.68
N ARG A 12 -94.07 -0.30 44.61
CA ARG A 12 -93.26 0.89 44.97
C ARG A 12 -91.97 0.52 45.67
N ALA A 13 -91.91 -0.53 46.44
CA ALA A 13 -90.69 -1.00 47.13
C ALA A 13 -89.71 -1.67 46.17
N LEU A 14 -90.15 -2.10 44.98
CA LEU A 14 -89.27 -2.72 43.93
C LEU A 14 -88.69 -1.69 42.96
N VAL A 15 -89.19 -0.44 42.93
CA VAL A 15 -88.81 0.56 41.92
C VAL A 15 -87.97 1.72 42.48
N LEU A 16 -87.98 1.88 43.79
CA LEU A 16 -87.14 2.91 44.43
C LEU A 16 -85.79 2.29 44.78
N PRO A 17 -84.69 2.73 44.14
CA PRO A 17 -83.39 2.30 44.61
C PRO A 17 -83.26 2.73 46.08
N SER A 18 -83.08 1.76 46.99
CA SER A 18 -82.72 2.01 48.38
C SER A 18 -81.61 3.06 48.45
N ARG A 19 -81.85 4.17 49.15
CA ARG A 19 -80.80 5.21 49.35
C ARG A 19 -79.53 4.47 49.78
N PRO A 20 -78.44 4.59 49.04
CA PRO A 20 -77.22 3.91 49.42
C PRO A 20 -76.82 4.39 50.81
N ASP A 21 -76.56 3.42 51.68
CA ASP A 21 -76.02 3.73 53.01
C ASP A 21 -74.73 4.58 52.80
N PRO A 22 -74.73 5.81 53.29
CA PRO A 22 -73.64 6.76 53.07
C PRO A 22 -72.29 6.22 53.55
N ALA A 23 -72.29 5.39 54.60
CA ALA A 23 -71.08 4.74 55.11
C ALA A 23 -70.56 3.67 54.19
N ARG A 24 -71.45 2.88 53.50
CA ARG A 24 -71.08 1.84 52.51
C ARG A 24 -70.63 2.47 51.22
N SER A 25 -71.25 3.54 50.77
CA SER A 25 -70.85 4.27 49.56
C SER A 25 -69.49 4.93 49.75
N ARG A 26 -69.21 5.48 50.94
CA ARG A 26 -67.93 6.06 51.27
C ARG A 26 -66.79 5.01 51.26
N ARG A 27 -67.00 3.85 51.89
CA ARG A 27 -66.04 2.74 51.87
C ARG A 27 -65.77 2.25 50.47
N ILE A 28 -66.77 2.10 49.57
CA ILE A 28 -66.62 1.71 48.22
C ILE A 28 -65.81 2.75 47.42
N ALA A 29 -66.04 4.04 47.64
CA ALA A 29 -65.31 5.15 47.07
C ALA A 29 -63.85 5.15 47.54
N GLU A 30 -63.59 4.96 48.82
CA GLU A 30 -62.21 4.86 49.37
C GLU A 30 -61.45 3.67 48.83
N VAL A 31 -62.06 2.47 48.69
CA VAL A 31 -61.46 1.29 48.11
C VAL A 31 -61.12 1.50 46.61
N ARG A 32 -62.08 2.12 45.87
CA ARG A 32 -61.85 2.47 44.48
C ARG A 32 -60.73 3.48 44.32
N LEU A 33 -60.63 4.47 45.17
CA LEU A 33 -59.55 5.46 45.16
C LEU A 33 -58.22 4.83 45.51
N MET A 34 -58.17 3.94 46.53
CA MET A 34 -56.93 3.16 46.81
C MET A 34 -56.52 2.27 45.70
N LEU A 35 -57.43 1.53 45.07
CA LEU A 35 -57.13 0.68 43.94
C LEU A 35 -56.61 1.46 42.71
N SER A 36 -57.21 2.62 42.40
CA SER A 36 -56.75 3.53 41.37
C SER A 36 -55.35 4.08 41.71
N ALA A 37 -55.13 4.49 42.96
CA ALA A 37 -53.77 4.95 43.36
C ALA A 37 -52.71 3.85 43.24
N VAL A 38 -53.01 2.63 43.67
CA VAL A 38 -52.11 1.47 43.54
C VAL A 38 -51.85 1.16 42.06
N LEU A 39 -52.86 1.20 41.18
CA LEU A 39 -52.70 0.99 39.75
C LEU A 39 -51.81 2.04 39.12
N VAL A 40 -52.00 3.32 39.46
CA VAL A 40 -51.16 4.43 38.97
C VAL A 40 -49.71 4.24 39.41
N VAL A 41 -49.48 3.96 40.70
CA VAL A 41 -48.13 3.70 41.22
C VAL A 41 -47.49 2.48 40.52
N ALA A 42 -48.23 1.39 40.29
CA ALA A 42 -47.73 0.23 39.58
C ALA A 42 -47.32 0.55 38.12
N VAL A 43 -48.15 1.32 37.41
CA VAL A 43 -47.84 1.75 36.03
C VAL A 43 -46.59 2.63 35.99
N PHE A 44 -46.52 3.63 36.90
CA PHE A 44 -45.32 4.48 36.95
C PHE A 44 -44.06 3.71 37.37
N SER A 45 -44.17 2.74 38.27
CA SER A 45 -43.04 1.86 38.63
C SER A 45 -42.56 1.01 37.48
N VAL A 46 -43.45 0.47 36.63
CA VAL A 46 -43.09 -0.25 35.41
C VAL A 46 -42.42 0.67 34.40
N ILE A 47 -42.95 1.88 34.19
CA ILE A 47 -42.35 2.88 33.30
C ILE A 47 -40.96 3.30 33.82
N ALA A 48 -40.82 3.60 35.10
CA ALA A 48 -39.56 3.96 35.72
C ALA A 48 -38.52 2.83 35.60
N GLY A 49 -38.92 1.57 35.86
CA GLY A 49 -38.07 0.40 35.66
C GLY A 49 -37.62 0.22 34.20
N ARG A 50 -38.54 0.45 33.27
CA ARG A 50 -38.24 0.37 31.84
C ARG A 50 -37.28 1.49 31.39
N VAL A 51 -37.47 2.70 31.84
CA VAL A 51 -36.59 3.84 31.58
C VAL A 51 -35.18 3.58 32.14
N LEU A 52 -35.11 3.07 33.38
CA LEU A 52 -33.84 2.72 34.01
C LEU A 52 -33.08 1.60 33.22
N LEU A 53 -33.81 0.57 32.80
CA LEU A 53 -33.26 -0.51 31.94
C LEU A 53 -32.75 0.03 30.60
N LEU A 54 -33.52 0.89 29.93
CA LEU A 54 -33.10 1.51 28.67
C LEU A 54 -31.92 2.45 28.89
N ALA A 55 -31.90 3.25 29.93
CA ALA A 55 -30.78 4.13 30.25
C ALA A 55 -29.49 3.35 30.53
N THR A 56 -29.54 2.20 31.18
CA THR A 56 -28.38 1.35 31.43
C THR A 56 -27.94 0.61 30.15
N GLN A 57 -28.88 0.18 29.30
CA GLN A 57 -28.55 -0.43 28.01
C GLN A 57 -27.93 0.58 27.04
N GLU A 58 -28.47 1.80 26.94
CA GLU A 58 -27.87 2.86 26.11
C GLU A 58 -26.52 3.33 26.65
N ALA A 59 -26.35 3.42 27.98
CA ALA A 59 -25.07 3.76 28.59
C ALA A 59 -24.00 2.68 28.25
N ASN A 60 -24.32 1.40 28.33
CA ASN A 60 -23.42 0.30 27.96
C ASN A 60 -23.14 0.27 26.45
N ALA A 61 -24.14 0.52 25.60
CA ALA A 61 -23.97 0.60 24.15
C ALA A 61 -23.16 1.85 23.74
N ARG A 62 -23.39 3.01 24.38
CA ARG A 62 -22.61 4.22 24.15
C ARG A 62 -21.19 4.09 24.70
N THR A 63 -20.99 3.44 25.83
CA THR A 63 -19.66 3.16 26.37
C THR A 63 -18.90 2.16 25.49
N ALA A 64 -19.56 1.14 24.97
CA ALA A 64 -18.96 0.22 24.00
C ALA A 64 -18.68 0.90 22.64
N ALA A 65 -19.53 1.85 22.18
CA ALA A 65 -19.29 2.66 20.99
C ALA A 65 -18.24 3.77 21.22
N MET A 66 -18.08 4.27 22.46
CA MET A 66 -17.04 5.25 22.80
C MET A 66 -15.66 4.60 23.04
N ILE A 67 -15.60 3.29 23.27
CA ILE A 67 -14.34 2.52 23.34
C ILE A 67 -13.89 2.01 21.94
N GLN A 68 -14.59 2.31 20.87
CA GLN A 68 -13.92 2.42 19.60
C GLN A 68 -13.01 3.66 19.68
N LEU A 69 -11.80 3.45 20.22
CA LEU A 69 -10.68 4.36 19.98
C LEU A 69 -10.77 4.72 18.50
N PRO A 70 -10.77 6.02 18.14
CA PRO A 70 -10.70 6.37 16.73
C PRO A 70 -9.57 5.55 16.16
N ALA A 71 -9.85 4.75 15.12
CA ALA A 71 -8.84 3.93 14.47
C ALA A 71 -7.62 4.85 14.27
N ALA A 72 -6.48 4.44 14.77
CA ALA A 72 -5.28 5.26 14.70
C ALA A 72 -5.14 5.72 13.24
N GLU A 73 -4.92 7.01 13.03
CA GLU A 73 -4.71 7.49 11.68
C GLU A 73 -3.51 6.74 11.10
N ARG A 74 -3.64 6.26 9.86
CA ARG A 74 -2.56 5.56 9.19
C ARG A 74 -1.26 6.36 9.24
N GLY A 75 -0.14 5.74 9.63
CA GLY A 75 1.16 6.38 9.78
C GLY A 75 1.63 7.09 8.51
N GLN A 76 2.40 8.13 8.67
CA GLN A 76 3.02 8.87 7.57
C GLN A 76 4.21 8.10 7.01
N ILE A 77 4.50 8.30 5.71
CA ILE A 77 5.76 7.85 5.11
C ILE A 77 6.57 9.08 4.74
N LEU A 78 7.81 9.11 5.23
CA LEU A 78 8.74 10.22 5.11
C LEU A 78 9.97 9.80 4.30
N ASP A 79 10.60 10.73 3.60
CA ASP A 79 11.94 10.53 3.05
C ASP A 79 13.00 10.61 4.16
N ARG A 80 14.27 10.33 3.84
CA ARG A 80 15.39 10.36 4.79
C ARG A 80 15.65 11.74 5.43
N LYS A 81 15.08 12.81 4.87
CA LYS A 81 15.16 14.20 5.35
C LYS A 81 13.88 14.67 6.04
N GLY A 82 12.94 13.76 6.29
CA GLY A 82 11.66 14.06 6.94
C GLY A 82 10.61 14.71 6.04
N ARG A 83 10.79 14.72 4.70
CA ARG A 83 9.77 15.24 3.78
C ARG A 83 8.65 14.23 3.61
N LEU A 84 7.41 14.70 3.58
CA LEU A 84 6.22 13.88 3.42
C LEU A 84 6.16 13.25 2.02
N LEU A 85 6.13 11.93 1.97
CA LEU A 85 5.89 11.13 0.76
C LEU A 85 4.46 10.58 0.72
N ALA A 86 3.92 10.18 1.89
CA ALA A 86 2.52 9.81 2.04
C ALA A 86 1.97 10.28 3.39
N THR A 87 0.75 10.83 3.38
CA THR A 87 0.06 11.36 4.56
C THR A 87 -1.44 11.17 4.46
N ASN A 88 -2.17 11.51 5.53
CA ASN A 88 -3.62 11.45 5.55
C ASN A 88 -4.19 12.86 5.52
N LEU A 89 -5.20 13.08 4.69
CA LEU A 89 -5.98 14.30 4.66
C LEU A 89 -7.34 14.05 5.31
N PRO A 90 -7.77 14.88 6.28
CA PRO A 90 -9.12 14.79 6.80
C PRO A 90 -10.12 15.17 5.71
N ILE A 91 -11.12 14.32 5.51
CA ILE A 91 -12.19 14.52 4.53
C ILE A 91 -13.55 14.37 5.18
N THR A 92 -14.56 14.94 4.52
CA THR A 92 -15.96 14.72 4.86
C THR A 92 -16.60 13.84 3.80
N VAL A 93 -17.16 12.72 4.22
CA VAL A 93 -17.93 11.79 3.39
C VAL A 93 -19.39 12.12 3.51
N LEU A 94 -20.05 12.38 2.40
CA LEU A 94 -21.49 12.52 2.30
C LEU A 94 -22.12 11.15 2.09
N HIS A 95 -23.08 10.80 2.92
CA HIS A 95 -23.85 9.57 2.77
C HIS A 95 -25.32 9.82 3.07
N ALA A 96 -26.17 8.93 2.61
CA ALA A 96 -27.60 8.97 2.85
C ALA A 96 -28.09 7.65 3.46
N ASP A 97 -29.11 7.72 4.31
CA ASP A 97 -29.99 6.59 4.63
C ASP A 97 -31.26 6.70 3.76
N PRO A 98 -31.37 5.90 2.67
CA PRO A 98 -32.52 5.98 1.79
C PRO A 98 -33.88 5.76 2.45
N LYS A 99 -33.92 5.13 3.63
CA LYS A 99 -35.16 4.89 4.38
C LYS A 99 -35.67 6.12 5.13
N GLU A 100 -34.81 7.10 5.37
CA GLU A 100 -35.13 8.34 6.08
C GLU A 100 -35.39 9.51 5.14
N ILE A 101 -35.13 9.34 3.84
CA ILE A 101 -35.41 10.37 2.83
C ILE A 101 -36.90 10.37 2.52
N MET A 102 -37.58 11.51 2.77
CA MET A 102 -39.01 11.66 2.56
C MET A 102 -39.39 11.71 1.08
N ASP A 103 -38.69 12.55 0.29
CA ASP A 103 -38.84 12.66 -1.15
C ASP A 103 -37.50 12.48 -1.86
N PRO A 104 -37.21 11.27 -2.40
CA PRO A 104 -35.98 11.02 -3.12
C PRO A 104 -35.80 11.82 -4.42
N ARG A 105 -36.91 12.28 -5.05
CA ARG A 105 -36.81 13.08 -6.29
C ARG A 105 -36.40 14.51 -5.97
N GLU A 106 -37.04 15.11 -4.99
CA GLU A 106 -36.68 16.44 -4.50
C GLU A 106 -35.22 16.45 -4.00
N ALA A 107 -34.84 15.48 -3.17
CA ALA A 107 -33.48 15.34 -2.67
C ALA A 107 -32.44 15.18 -3.81
N ALA A 108 -32.73 14.40 -4.84
CA ALA A 108 -31.84 14.23 -6.01
C ALA A 108 -31.70 15.54 -6.79
N SER A 109 -32.79 16.26 -7.03
CA SER A 109 -32.79 17.55 -7.74
C SER A 109 -31.99 18.62 -6.98
N LEU A 110 -32.12 18.68 -5.64
CA LEU A 110 -31.37 19.64 -4.79
C LEU A 110 -29.87 19.29 -4.71
N LEU A 111 -29.52 18.00 -4.69
CA LEU A 111 -28.13 17.56 -4.55
C LEU A 111 -27.36 17.57 -5.87
N ALA A 112 -28.01 17.35 -7.03
CA ALA A 112 -27.32 17.24 -8.32
C ALA A 112 -26.44 18.45 -8.69
N PRO A 113 -26.84 19.71 -8.47
CA PRO A 113 -25.97 20.85 -8.74
C PRO A 113 -24.71 20.91 -7.86
N LEU A 114 -24.76 20.30 -6.67
CA LEU A 114 -23.68 20.30 -5.68
C LEU A 114 -22.75 19.09 -5.79
N LEU A 115 -23.18 18.05 -6.52
CA LEU A 115 -22.46 16.77 -6.68
C LEU A 115 -22.13 16.49 -8.16
N PRO A 116 -21.16 17.15 -8.78
CA PRO A 116 -20.92 17.11 -10.23
C PRO A 116 -20.48 15.74 -10.77
N ARG A 117 -20.29 14.75 -9.90
CA ARG A 117 -19.99 13.35 -10.28
C ARG A 117 -21.23 12.52 -10.54
N HIS A 118 -22.40 13.04 -10.18
CA HIS A 118 -23.69 12.36 -10.30
C HIS A 118 -24.67 13.29 -11.01
N ASP A 119 -25.42 12.74 -11.94
CA ASP A 119 -26.60 13.40 -12.44
C ASP A 119 -27.81 13.14 -11.50
N GLU A 120 -28.92 13.82 -11.77
CA GLU A 120 -30.14 13.66 -10.97
C GLU A 120 -30.70 12.23 -11.01
N ALA A 121 -30.59 11.56 -12.16
CA ALA A 121 -31.06 10.18 -12.33
C ALA A 121 -30.21 9.20 -11.53
N ASP A 122 -28.88 9.40 -11.51
CA ASP A 122 -27.96 8.60 -10.69
C ASP A 122 -28.26 8.77 -9.20
N LEU A 123 -28.44 10.02 -8.75
CA LEU A 123 -28.78 10.31 -7.35
C LEU A 123 -30.13 9.70 -6.98
N LEU A 124 -31.16 9.83 -7.81
CA LEU A 124 -32.46 9.23 -7.57
C LEU A 124 -32.34 7.70 -7.43
N ARG A 125 -31.56 7.06 -8.30
CA ARG A 125 -31.29 5.61 -8.21
C ARG A 125 -30.57 5.23 -6.91
N LEU A 126 -29.63 6.04 -6.44
CA LEU A 126 -28.91 5.82 -5.20
C LEU A 126 -29.82 6.00 -3.98
N LEU A 127 -30.63 7.06 -3.97
CA LEU A 127 -31.52 7.43 -2.86
C LEU A 127 -32.77 6.55 -2.76
N THR A 128 -33.09 5.75 -3.77
CA THR A 128 -34.21 4.78 -3.75
C THR A 128 -33.75 3.34 -3.46
N LYS A 129 -32.47 3.10 -3.18
CA LYS A 129 -31.95 1.76 -2.83
C LYS A 129 -32.57 1.25 -1.53
N LYS A 130 -32.83 -0.06 -1.45
CA LYS A 130 -33.34 -0.73 -0.23
C LYS A 130 -32.23 -1.01 0.79
N THR A 131 -31.42 0.00 1.09
CA THR A 131 -30.34 -0.06 2.08
C THR A 131 -30.50 1.06 3.09
N ARG A 132 -29.74 1.03 4.19
CA ARG A 132 -29.65 2.12 5.19
C ARG A 132 -28.40 2.98 5.04
N TYR A 133 -27.57 2.69 4.06
CA TYR A 133 -26.34 3.43 3.80
C TYR A 133 -26.04 3.46 2.31
N VAL A 134 -25.88 4.66 1.76
CA VAL A 134 -25.39 4.91 0.41
C VAL A 134 -24.42 6.07 0.47
N GLU A 135 -23.19 5.86 0.03
CA GLU A 135 -22.20 6.92 -0.12
C GLU A 135 -22.50 7.75 -1.38
N LEU A 136 -22.57 9.07 -1.23
CA LEU A 136 -22.86 10.01 -2.31
C LEU A 136 -21.59 10.74 -2.78
N ASP A 137 -20.74 11.21 -1.89
CA ASP A 137 -19.45 11.79 -2.23
C ASP A 137 -18.45 11.64 -1.08
N ARG A 138 -17.20 11.32 -1.43
CA ARG A 138 -16.08 11.13 -0.49
C ARG A 138 -15.16 12.34 -0.36
N LYS A 139 -15.26 13.32 -1.24
CA LYS A 139 -14.31 14.45 -1.32
C LYS A 139 -15.03 15.79 -1.30
N LEU A 140 -15.91 15.97 -0.32
CA LEU A 140 -16.61 17.23 -0.15
C LEU A 140 -15.66 18.35 0.27
N THR A 141 -15.71 19.44 -0.47
CA THR A 141 -15.06 20.69 -0.03
C THR A 141 -15.84 21.31 1.14
N PRO A 142 -15.20 22.09 2.02
CA PRO A 142 -15.90 22.78 3.12
C PRO A 142 -17.07 23.64 2.65
N ALA A 143 -16.95 24.32 1.49
CA ALA A 143 -18.03 25.12 0.90
C ALA A 143 -19.24 24.24 0.55
N ARG A 144 -19.05 23.17 -0.22
CA ARG A 144 -20.14 22.23 -0.55
C ARG A 144 -20.75 21.56 0.66
N HIS A 145 -19.92 21.23 1.68
CA HIS A 145 -20.44 20.73 2.95
C HIS A 145 -21.43 21.70 3.59
N ALA A 146 -21.07 22.99 3.66
CA ALA A 146 -21.94 24.02 4.22
C ALA A 146 -23.23 24.21 3.39
N GLU A 147 -23.13 24.20 2.06
CA GLU A 147 -24.27 24.33 1.15
C GLU A 147 -25.25 23.14 1.31
N ILE A 148 -24.75 21.90 1.30
CA ILE A 148 -25.58 20.70 1.45
C ILE A 148 -26.21 20.65 2.86
N LEU A 149 -25.45 21.02 3.89
CA LEU A 149 -25.97 21.09 5.26
C LEU A 149 -27.12 22.11 5.36
N GLY A 150 -27.01 23.24 4.65
CA GLY A 150 -28.03 24.28 4.57
C GLY A 150 -29.33 23.84 3.90
N LEU A 151 -29.31 22.81 3.07
CA LEU A 151 -30.52 22.23 2.44
C LEU A 151 -31.43 21.51 3.46
N GLY A 152 -30.87 21.04 4.58
CA GLY A 152 -31.61 20.38 5.65
C GLY A 152 -32.36 19.11 5.23
N ILE A 153 -31.82 18.35 4.26
CA ILE A 153 -32.48 17.15 3.70
C ILE A 153 -32.43 16.02 4.75
N PRO A 154 -33.60 15.54 5.25
CA PRO A 154 -33.65 14.41 6.18
C PRO A 154 -33.04 13.15 5.52
N GLY A 155 -32.28 12.35 6.30
CA GLY A 155 -31.62 11.15 5.81
C GLY A 155 -30.30 11.40 5.09
N VAL A 156 -29.82 12.65 4.98
CA VAL A 156 -28.49 13.00 4.46
C VAL A 156 -27.55 13.34 5.61
N TYR A 157 -26.40 12.68 5.67
CA TYR A 157 -25.47 12.75 6.80
C TYR A 157 -24.03 12.96 6.34
N PHE A 158 -23.22 13.49 7.27
CA PHE A 158 -21.80 13.73 7.06
C PHE A 158 -20.98 12.89 8.04
N ARG A 159 -19.97 12.18 7.53
CA ARG A 159 -19.05 11.40 8.33
C ARG A 159 -17.62 11.91 8.10
N LYS A 160 -16.89 12.16 9.18
CA LYS A 160 -15.45 12.42 9.10
C LYS A 160 -14.74 11.14 8.68
N SER A 161 -13.78 11.26 7.78
CA SER A 161 -12.95 10.17 7.29
C SER A 161 -11.56 10.72 6.93
N THR A 162 -10.68 9.85 6.50
CA THR A 162 -9.34 10.22 6.03
C THR A 162 -9.14 9.71 4.60
N LEU A 163 -8.41 10.49 3.81
CA LEU A 163 -7.97 10.14 2.46
C LEU A 163 -6.46 10.06 2.45
N ARG A 164 -5.91 8.93 2.04
CA ARG A 164 -4.48 8.81 1.80
C ARG A 164 -4.05 9.71 0.66
N SER A 165 -3.01 10.50 0.88
CA SER A 165 -2.49 11.47 -0.09
C SER A 165 -1.00 11.28 -0.27
N TYR A 166 -0.56 11.42 -1.51
CA TYR A 166 0.83 11.35 -1.94
C TYR A 166 1.22 12.73 -2.49
N PRO A 167 1.72 13.66 -1.63
CA PRO A 167 1.91 15.06 -2.00
C PRO A 167 2.87 15.26 -3.17
N SER A 168 3.83 14.36 -3.33
CA SER A 168 4.82 14.37 -4.42
C SER A 168 4.32 13.74 -5.73
N GLY A 169 3.03 13.38 -5.81
CA GLY A 169 2.41 12.82 -7.01
C GLY A 169 3.06 11.51 -7.45
N LYS A 170 3.69 11.49 -8.63
CA LYS A 170 4.32 10.31 -9.21
C LYS A 170 5.64 9.90 -8.55
N LEU A 171 6.26 10.80 -7.79
CA LEU A 171 7.58 10.57 -7.20
C LEU A 171 7.55 9.35 -6.27
N ALA A 172 8.45 8.40 -6.54
CA ALA A 172 8.58 7.14 -5.79
C ALA A 172 7.30 6.26 -5.76
N ALA A 173 6.40 6.39 -6.75
CA ALA A 173 5.14 5.65 -6.79
C ALA A 173 5.31 4.13 -6.68
N HIS A 174 6.30 3.55 -7.37
CA HIS A 174 6.59 2.11 -7.32
C HIS A 174 7.17 1.64 -5.99
N ILE A 175 7.73 2.56 -5.19
CA ILE A 175 8.23 2.28 -3.83
C ILE A 175 7.07 2.38 -2.85
N LEU A 176 6.35 3.50 -2.88
CA LEU A 176 5.24 3.75 -1.97
C LEU A 176 4.09 2.78 -2.20
N GLY A 177 3.77 2.54 -3.47
CA GLY A 177 2.55 1.84 -3.84
C GLY A 177 1.31 2.72 -3.64
N GLN A 178 0.21 2.11 -3.29
CA GLN A 178 -1.07 2.79 -3.04
C GLN A 178 -1.96 2.01 -2.10
N VAL A 179 -3.00 2.67 -1.61
CA VAL A 179 -4.06 2.09 -0.80
C VAL A 179 -5.39 2.02 -1.56
N ASP A 180 -6.31 1.20 -1.11
CA ASP A 180 -7.69 1.21 -1.54
C ASP A 180 -8.50 2.35 -0.88
N MET A 181 -9.81 2.35 -1.13
CA MET A 181 -10.72 3.35 -0.58
C MET A 181 -10.86 3.28 0.95
N ASP A 182 -10.52 2.16 1.56
CA ASP A 182 -10.58 1.93 3.00
C ASP A 182 -9.22 2.04 3.69
N ASN A 183 -8.24 2.66 3.00
CA ASN A 183 -6.85 2.85 3.43
C ASN A 183 -6.07 1.55 3.67
N LYS A 184 -6.45 0.44 3.02
CA LYS A 184 -5.70 -0.81 3.04
C LYS A 184 -4.67 -0.82 1.92
N GLY A 185 -3.44 -1.22 2.22
CA GLY A 185 -2.35 -1.26 1.25
C GLY A 185 -2.55 -2.29 0.14
N LEU A 186 -2.41 -1.84 -1.12
CA LEU A 186 -2.58 -2.68 -2.32
C LEU A 186 -1.26 -3.05 -2.97
N ALA A 187 -0.26 -2.18 -2.94
CA ALA A 187 1.03 -2.35 -3.59
C ALA A 187 2.15 -1.64 -2.81
N GLY A 188 3.40 -1.93 -3.11
CA GLY A 188 4.57 -1.28 -2.55
C GLY A 188 4.65 -1.36 -1.03
N LEU A 189 5.25 -0.34 -0.42
CA LEU A 189 5.39 -0.23 1.04
C LEU A 189 4.05 -0.09 1.76
N GLU A 190 3.05 0.55 1.12
CA GLU A 190 1.71 0.63 1.68
C GLU A 190 1.13 -0.76 1.95
N LYS A 191 1.44 -1.76 1.09
CA LYS A 191 1.02 -3.14 1.26
C LYS A 191 1.89 -3.91 2.23
N SER A 192 3.20 -3.86 2.07
CA SER A 192 4.10 -4.68 2.88
C SER A 192 4.18 -4.22 4.35
N LEU A 193 3.98 -2.93 4.60
CA LEU A 193 3.98 -2.33 5.94
C LEU A 193 2.57 -1.97 6.43
N ASP A 194 1.52 -2.55 5.82
CA ASP A 194 0.13 -2.21 6.11
C ASP A 194 -0.21 -2.35 7.60
N ALA A 195 0.25 -3.44 8.24
CA ALA A 195 0.03 -3.68 9.67
C ALA A 195 0.66 -2.59 10.57
N ARG A 196 1.88 -2.11 10.24
CA ARG A 196 2.56 -1.04 10.98
C ARG A 196 1.93 0.31 10.73
N LEU A 197 1.67 0.63 9.46
CA LEU A 197 1.05 1.89 9.07
C LEU A 197 -0.35 2.05 9.66
N SER A 198 -1.16 0.97 9.71
CA SER A 198 -2.52 1.00 10.25
C SER A 198 -2.57 1.24 11.76
N THR A 199 -1.49 1.00 12.50
CA THR A 199 -1.38 1.37 13.93
C THR A 199 -0.95 2.82 14.17
N GLY A 200 -0.71 3.59 13.10
CA GLY A 200 -0.24 4.98 13.20
C GLY A 200 1.27 5.15 13.24
N GLU A 201 2.03 4.06 13.03
CA GLU A 201 3.49 4.13 13.02
C GLU A 201 4.00 4.89 11.79
N ASN A 202 4.79 5.94 12.02
CA ASN A 202 5.45 6.67 10.94
C ASN A 202 6.68 5.92 10.46
N ILE A 203 6.86 5.86 9.14
CA ILE A 203 7.99 5.18 8.50
C ILE A 203 8.90 6.22 7.83
N THR A 204 10.19 6.17 8.16
CA THR A 204 11.21 6.98 7.48
C THR A 204 11.97 6.10 6.50
N LEU A 205 11.97 6.49 5.22
CA LEU A 205 12.64 5.77 4.16
C LEU A 205 14.08 6.23 3.97
N SER A 206 14.90 5.37 3.41
CA SER A 206 16.25 5.67 2.93
C SER A 206 16.26 6.56 1.67
N ILE A 207 15.13 6.70 0.99
CA ILE A 207 14.96 7.51 -0.22
C ILE A 207 15.21 8.98 0.07
N ASP A 208 16.04 9.63 -0.76
CA ASP A 208 16.11 11.08 -0.85
C ASP A 208 15.22 11.57 -2.00
N ALA A 209 14.14 12.26 -1.68
CA ALA A 209 13.19 12.75 -2.66
C ALA A 209 13.82 13.67 -3.74
N GLY A 210 14.87 14.41 -3.37
CA GLY A 210 15.59 15.25 -4.32
C GLY A 210 16.42 14.44 -5.31
N VAL A 211 17.16 13.43 -4.82
CA VAL A 211 17.93 12.51 -5.67
C VAL A 211 16.99 11.69 -6.55
N GLN A 212 15.90 11.16 -5.98
CA GLN A 212 14.86 10.44 -6.71
C GLN A 212 14.31 11.26 -7.89
N ALA A 213 14.02 12.54 -7.66
CA ALA A 213 13.52 13.45 -8.70
C ALA A 213 14.55 13.71 -9.81
N VAL A 214 15.82 13.87 -9.44
CA VAL A 214 16.90 14.06 -10.44
C VAL A 214 17.07 12.83 -11.29
N VAL A 215 17.16 11.63 -10.69
CA VAL A 215 17.31 10.36 -11.42
C VAL A 215 16.11 10.14 -12.35
N ALA A 216 14.88 10.35 -11.85
CA ALA A 216 13.67 10.23 -12.67
C ALA A 216 13.68 11.16 -13.89
N ARG A 217 14.05 12.43 -13.68
CA ARG A 217 14.12 13.43 -14.76
C ARG A 217 15.16 13.06 -15.82
N GLU A 218 16.36 12.64 -15.40
CA GLU A 218 17.42 12.33 -16.36
C GLU A 218 17.11 11.05 -17.14
N ILE A 219 16.50 10.03 -16.50
CA ILE A 219 16.04 8.84 -17.22
C ILE A 219 14.92 9.22 -18.21
N ALA A 220 13.93 10.01 -17.79
CA ALA A 220 12.85 10.44 -18.68
C ALA A 220 13.39 11.18 -19.90
N ARG A 221 14.36 12.09 -19.71
CA ARG A 221 15.03 12.82 -20.79
C ARG A 221 15.73 11.86 -21.76
N GLN A 222 16.43 10.85 -21.27
CA GLN A 222 17.08 9.87 -22.14
C GLN A 222 16.07 8.96 -22.85
N MET A 223 14.95 8.62 -22.19
CA MET A 223 13.88 7.87 -22.86
C MET A 223 13.32 8.64 -24.07
N GLU A 224 13.16 9.97 -23.97
CA GLU A 224 12.75 10.80 -25.11
C GLU A 224 13.80 10.80 -26.23
N VAL A 225 15.09 10.94 -25.90
CA VAL A 225 16.19 10.96 -26.88
C VAL A 225 16.31 9.66 -27.65
N PHE A 226 16.12 8.53 -26.95
CA PHE A 226 16.30 7.20 -27.55
C PHE A 226 14.98 6.51 -27.92
N GLU A 227 13.84 7.21 -27.80
CA GLU A 227 12.50 6.65 -28.03
C GLU A 227 12.25 5.36 -27.24
N ALA A 228 12.80 5.29 -26.01
CA ALA A 228 12.73 4.11 -25.19
C ALA A 228 11.33 3.92 -24.57
N ILE A 229 10.83 2.67 -24.58
CA ILE A 229 9.53 2.31 -24.02
C ILE A 229 9.49 2.31 -22.50
N GLY A 230 10.66 2.37 -21.85
CA GLY A 230 10.79 2.42 -20.40
C GLY A 230 12.23 2.58 -19.96
N GLY A 231 12.42 2.93 -18.70
CA GLY A 231 13.73 3.09 -18.08
C GLY A 231 13.68 2.79 -16.59
N ALA A 232 14.83 2.39 -16.04
CA ALA A 232 14.97 2.19 -14.60
C ALA A 232 16.33 2.68 -14.11
N GLY A 233 16.39 3.09 -12.83
CA GLY A 233 17.63 3.48 -12.18
C GLY A 233 17.58 3.16 -10.71
N VAL A 234 18.69 2.66 -10.17
CA VAL A 234 18.87 2.36 -8.74
C VAL A 234 20.13 3.04 -8.26
N MET A 235 20.03 3.75 -7.16
CA MET A 235 21.17 4.32 -6.44
C MET A 235 21.21 3.73 -5.03
N LEU A 236 22.27 2.99 -4.75
CA LEU A 236 22.48 2.26 -3.51
C LEU A 236 23.72 2.81 -2.79
N ASP A 237 23.62 3.02 -1.48
CA ASP A 237 24.76 3.27 -0.63
C ASP A 237 25.49 1.95 -0.34
N ILE A 238 26.76 1.87 -0.76
CA ILE A 238 27.56 0.64 -0.69
C ILE A 238 27.96 0.24 0.74
N HIS A 239 27.82 1.13 1.73
CA HIS A 239 28.17 0.86 3.12
C HIS A 239 26.97 0.49 3.97
N SER A 240 25.85 1.17 3.75
CA SER A 240 24.64 0.97 4.55
C SER A 240 23.60 0.05 3.88
N GLY A 241 23.70 -0.18 2.56
CA GLY A 241 22.67 -0.87 1.80
C GLY A 241 21.40 -0.02 1.58
N GLU A 242 21.38 1.22 2.05
CA GLU A 242 20.23 2.10 1.85
C GLU A 242 20.02 2.42 0.38
N VAL A 243 18.82 2.17 -0.13
CA VAL A 243 18.41 2.62 -1.45
C VAL A 243 18.11 4.10 -1.39
N VAL A 244 18.99 4.92 -1.96
CA VAL A 244 18.86 6.39 -1.97
C VAL A 244 17.87 6.86 -3.01
N ALA A 245 17.80 6.15 -4.14
CA ALA A 245 16.80 6.35 -5.20
C ALA A 245 16.54 5.04 -5.95
N MET A 246 15.27 4.81 -6.31
CA MET A 246 14.87 3.71 -7.18
C MET A 246 13.73 4.18 -8.08
N VAL A 247 14.02 4.28 -9.36
CA VAL A 247 13.13 4.83 -10.39
C VAL A 247 12.73 3.73 -11.37
N SER A 248 11.46 3.73 -11.74
CA SER A 248 10.90 2.95 -12.83
C SER A 248 9.99 3.85 -13.67
N LEU A 249 10.22 3.94 -14.98
CA LEU A 249 9.44 4.73 -15.92
C LEU A 249 8.89 3.86 -17.06
N PRO A 250 7.67 4.14 -17.58
CA PRO A 250 6.76 5.18 -17.12
C PRO A 250 6.28 4.93 -15.69
N ASP A 251 5.97 6.01 -14.97
CA ASP A 251 5.43 5.99 -13.63
C ASP A 251 3.94 6.39 -13.59
N TYR A 252 3.33 6.31 -12.43
CA TYR A 252 1.93 6.65 -12.23
C TYR A 252 1.73 7.56 -11.01
N ASN A 253 0.55 8.20 -10.92
CA ASN A 253 0.19 8.97 -9.74
C ASN A 253 -0.72 8.14 -8.82
N PRO A 254 -0.25 7.74 -7.61
CA PRO A 254 -1.04 6.94 -6.66
C PRO A 254 -2.35 7.61 -6.22
N ASN A 255 -2.45 8.95 -6.32
CA ASN A 255 -3.68 9.68 -6.01
C ASN A 255 -4.81 9.43 -7.03
N HIS A 256 -4.51 8.87 -8.22
CA HIS A 256 -5.44 8.63 -9.33
C HIS A 256 -5.48 7.14 -9.71
N PHE A 257 -5.67 6.28 -8.72
CA PHE A 257 -5.56 4.82 -8.85
C PHE A 257 -6.38 4.21 -10.01
N ALA A 258 -7.60 4.69 -10.25
CA ALA A 258 -8.50 4.13 -11.26
C ALA A 258 -8.03 4.34 -12.71
N ALA A 259 -7.11 5.27 -12.96
CA ALA A 259 -6.62 5.64 -14.29
C ALA A 259 -5.19 5.15 -14.57
N ILE A 260 -4.65 4.21 -13.78
CA ILE A 260 -3.28 3.73 -13.94
C ILE A 260 -3.22 2.68 -15.06
N GLU A 261 -2.42 2.94 -16.09
CA GLU A 261 -2.11 2.00 -17.15
C GLU A 261 -1.24 0.84 -16.64
N ASP A 262 -1.45 -0.38 -17.14
CA ASP A 262 -0.72 -1.57 -16.70
C ASP A 262 0.79 -1.45 -16.91
N ASN A 263 1.23 -0.83 -18.03
CA ASN A 263 2.64 -0.58 -18.31
C ASN A 263 3.30 0.35 -17.27
N ALA A 264 2.54 1.32 -16.73
CA ALA A 264 3.03 2.23 -15.70
C ALA A 264 3.08 1.58 -14.30
N ARG A 265 2.33 0.50 -14.07
CA ARG A 265 2.37 -0.27 -12.81
C ARG A 265 3.60 -1.16 -12.69
N PHE A 266 4.20 -1.52 -13.82
CA PHE A 266 5.31 -2.46 -13.86
C PHE A 266 6.59 -1.82 -13.33
N ASN A 267 7.06 -2.29 -12.17
CA ASN A 267 8.32 -1.82 -11.57
C ASN A 267 9.52 -2.43 -12.28
N ARG A 268 10.11 -1.70 -13.23
CA ARG A 268 11.26 -2.16 -14.02
C ARG A 268 12.52 -2.34 -13.20
N ALA A 269 12.66 -1.66 -12.08
CA ALA A 269 13.82 -1.77 -11.22
C ALA A 269 13.89 -3.10 -10.45
N THR A 270 12.71 -3.73 -10.19
CA THR A 270 12.61 -4.92 -9.34
C THR A 270 11.89 -6.10 -9.99
N LEU A 271 11.06 -5.88 -11.02
CA LEU A 271 10.38 -6.91 -11.79
C LEU A 271 10.98 -7.12 -13.19
N GLY A 272 11.57 -6.06 -13.77
CA GLY A 272 12.18 -6.11 -15.09
C GLY A 272 13.44 -6.98 -15.08
N LEU A 273 13.46 -8.04 -15.89
CA LEU A 273 14.59 -8.95 -16.04
C LEU A 273 15.29 -8.64 -17.36
N TYR A 274 16.57 -8.27 -17.27
CA TYR A 274 17.36 -7.84 -18.41
C TYR A 274 18.69 -8.59 -18.44
N GLU A 275 19.17 -8.90 -19.63
CA GLU A 275 20.56 -9.24 -19.86
C GLU A 275 21.38 -7.95 -19.73
N MET A 276 22.16 -7.84 -18.67
CA MET A 276 22.85 -6.59 -18.30
C MET A 276 24.10 -6.28 -19.12
N GLY A 277 24.46 -7.21 -20.01
CA GLY A 277 25.56 -7.01 -20.94
C GLY A 277 26.89 -6.73 -20.23
N SER A 278 27.68 -5.85 -20.82
CA SER A 278 29.05 -5.55 -20.37
C SER A 278 29.23 -5.06 -18.94
N THR A 279 28.17 -4.67 -18.27
CA THR A 279 28.23 -4.34 -16.82
C THR A 279 28.61 -5.56 -15.96
N PHE A 280 28.30 -6.78 -16.43
CA PHE A 280 28.71 -8.04 -15.80
C PHE A 280 30.22 -8.28 -15.80
N LYS A 281 30.97 -7.63 -16.70
CA LYS A 281 32.44 -7.77 -16.75
C LYS A 281 33.10 -7.29 -15.47
N VAL A 282 32.51 -6.32 -14.76
CA VAL A 282 32.97 -5.90 -13.43
C VAL A 282 32.93 -7.09 -12.46
N LEU A 283 31.79 -7.82 -12.43
CA LEU A 283 31.63 -8.99 -11.56
C LEU A 283 32.55 -10.13 -12.00
N ASN A 284 32.64 -10.40 -13.29
CA ASN A 284 33.53 -11.45 -13.84
C ASN A 284 35.00 -11.16 -13.50
N THR A 285 35.47 -9.93 -13.65
CA THR A 285 36.83 -9.51 -13.31
C THR A 285 37.08 -9.65 -11.78
N ALA A 286 36.17 -9.20 -10.94
CA ALA A 286 36.30 -9.36 -9.50
C ALA A 286 36.36 -10.84 -9.10
N ILE A 287 35.53 -11.70 -9.68
CA ILE A 287 35.56 -13.15 -9.46
C ILE A 287 36.90 -13.76 -9.92
N ALA A 288 37.41 -13.36 -11.10
CA ALA A 288 38.66 -13.86 -11.65
C ALA A 288 39.85 -13.53 -10.73
N LEU A 289 39.91 -12.27 -10.24
CA LEU A 289 40.95 -11.83 -9.29
C LEU A 289 40.81 -12.56 -7.94
N GLN A 290 39.62 -12.60 -7.37
CA GLN A 290 39.33 -13.22 -6.08
C GLN A 290 39.62 -14.72 -6.07
N SER A 291 39.31 -15.43 -7.15
CA SER A 291 39.53 -16.87 -7.27
C SER A 291 41.01 -17.24 -7.56
N GLY A 292 41.87 -16.24 -7.77
CA GLY A 292 43.26 -16.44 -8.19
C GLY A 292 43.40 -16.99 -9.61
N ALA A 293 42.32 -16.95 -10.41
CA ALA A 293 42.38 -17.40 -11.81
C ALA A 293 43.21 -16.45 -12.68
N THR A 294 43.31 -15.18 -12.28
CA THR A 294 44.10 -14.16 -12.98
C THR A 294 44.66 -13.11 -12.02
N THR A 295 45.51 -12.24 -12.51
CA THR A 295 46.03 -11.04 -11.83
C THR A 295 45.88 -9.83 -12.75
N THR A 296 46.02 -8.62 -12.23
CA THR A 296 45.97 -7.39 -13.03
C THR A 296 47.09 -7.32 -14.07
N GLY A 297 48.18 -8.05 -13.89
CA GLY A 297 49.28 -8.16 -14.85
C GLY A 297 49.14 -9.27 -15.88
N THR A 298 48.05 -10.05 -15.85
CA THR A 298 47.84 -11.14 -16.82
C THR A 298 47.31 -10.56 -18.13
N TYR A 299 47.80 -11.12 -19.25
CA TYR A 299 47.37 -10.75 -20.60
C TYR A 299 46.61 -11.90 -21.28
N TYR A 300 45.62 -11.55 -22.07
CA TYR A 300 44.77 -12.48 -22.82
C TYR A 300 44.78 -12.15 -24.30
N GLU A 301 44.94 -13.20 -25.14
CA GLU A 301 44.82 -13.06 -26.57
C GLU A 301 43.38 -12.71 -26.98
N VAL A 302 43.18 -11.57 -27.62
CA VAL A 302 41.86 -11.10 -28.09
C VAL A 302 41.87 -10.79 -29.59
N SER A 303 42.98 -11.07 -30.26
CA SER A 303 43.20 -10.82 -31.71
C SER A 303 42.35 -11.72 -32.61
N LYS A 304 41.78 -12.80 -32.06
CA LYS A 304 40.96 -13.76 -32.79
C LYS A 304 39.69 -14.09 -32.03
N PRO A 305 38.57 -14.34 -32.77
CA PRO A 305 37.34 -14.78 -32.14
C PRO A 305 37.51 -16.06 -31.33
N LEU A 306 36.90 -16.11 -30.13
CA LEU A 306 36.88 -17.32 -29.31
C LEU A 306 35.74 -18.25 -29.78
N ARG A 307 36.09 -19.50 -30.19
CA ARG A 307 35.14 -20.43 -30.77
C ARG A 307 34.71 -21.55 -29.82
N PHE A 308 33.39 -21.80 -29.79
CA PHE A 308 32.74 -22.92 -29.09
C PHE A 308 31.87 -23.70 -30.09
N GLY A 309 32.45 -24.63 -30.81
CA GLY A 309 31.74 -25.32 -31.86
C GLY A 309 31.25 -24.38 -32.98
N ARG A 310 29.92 -24.22 -33.12
CA ARG A 310 29.31 -23.29 -34.08
C ARG A 310 29.20 -21.86 -33.58
N PHE A 311 29.35 -21.65 -32.29
CA PHE A 311 29.23 -20.33 -31.63
C PHE A 311 30.61 -19.67 -31.56
N SER A 312 30.67 -18.37 -31.83
CA SER A 312 31.88 -17.58 -31.73
C SER A 312 31.61 -16.28 -30.97
N VAL A 313 32.50 -15.95 -30.03
CA VAL A 313 32.49 -14.67 -29.30
C VAL A 313 33.40 -13.72 -30.08
N TRP A 314 32.85 -12.52 -30.29
CA TRP A 314 33.54 -11.41 -30.97
C TRP A 314 33.54 -10.18 -30.05
N ASP A 315 34.59 -9.37 -30.20
CA ASP A 315 34.60 -8.02 -29.68
C ASP A 315 33.94 -7.05 -30.68
N TYR A 316 33.37 -5.96 -30.16
CA TYR A 316 32.81 -4.92 -31.01
C TYR A 316 33.90 -4.24 -31.85
N HIS A 317 35.07 -4.02 -31.23
CA HIS A 317 36.31 -3.64 -31.91
C HIS A 317 37.34 -4.74 -31.72
N MET A 318 37.82 -5.31 -32.80
CA MET A 318 38.91 -6.31 -32.75
C MET A 318 40.24 -5.61 -32.51
N TYR A 319 41.02 -6.21 -31.64
CA TYR A 319 42.39 -5.74 -31.32
C TYR A 319 43.40 -6.69 -31.91
N ASP A 320 44.53 -6.15 -32.42
CA ASP A 320 45.61 -6.90 -33.02
C ASP A 320 46.71 -7.31 -32.03
N ARG A 321 46.46 -7.15 -30.73
CA ARG A 321 47.35 -7.45 -29.62
C ARG A 321 46.59 -8.09 -28.45
N ASP A 322 47.34 -8.66 -27.53
CA ASP A 322 46.83 -9.13 -26.28
C ASP A 322 46.44 -7.95 -25.39
N LEU A 323 45.39 -8.13 -24.57
CA LEU A 323 44.92 -7.14 -23.60
C LEU A 323 45.18 -7.61 -22.15
N SER A 324 45.66 -6.72 -21.33
CA SER A 324 45.74 -6.95 -19.88
C SER A 324 44.34 -6.97 -19.24
N VAL A 325 44.19 -7.54 -18.05
CA VAL A 325 42.91 -7.60 -17.34
C VAL A 325 42.27 -6.20 -17.17
N PRO A 326 42.97 -5.12 -16.75
CA PRO A 326 42.42 -3.79 -16.75
C PRO A 326 41.96 -3.30 -18.12
N GLU A 327 42.72 -3.56 -19.18
CA GLU A 327 42.35 -3.18 -20.53
C GLU A 327 41.12 -3.92 -21.05
N ILE A 328 40.94 -5.20 -20.69
CA ILE A 328 39.73 -5.98 -21.01
C ILE A 328 38.50 -5.31 -20.44
N LEU A 329 38.57 -4.80 -19.22
CA LEU A 329 37.47 -4.11 -18.57
C LEU A 329 37.21 -2.73 -19.19
N VAL A 330 38.24 -1.90 -19.37
CA VAL A 330 38.16 -0.55 -19.93
C VAL A 330 37.69 -0.55 -21.39
N LEU A 331 38.26 -1.47 -22.20
CA LEU A 331 37.93 -1.61 -23.65
C LEU A 331 36.71 -2.50 -23.87
N SER A 332 36.16 -3.07 -22.80
CA SER A 332 34.97 -3.92 -22.86
C SER A 332 35.11 -5.15 -23.76
N SER A 333 36.24 -5.84 -23.72
CA SER A 333 36.45 -7.05 -24.54
C SER A 333 35.59 -8.22 -24.08
N ASN A 334 34.75 -8.74 -24.95
CA ASN A 334 33.97 -9.97 -24.73
C ASN A 334 34.87 -11.21 -24.75
N ILE A 335 35.81 -11.21 -25.67
CA ILE A 335 36.78 -12.32 -25.85
C ILE A 335 37.63 -12.46 -24.59
N GLY A 336 38.20 -11.34 -24.08
CA GLY A 336 38.99 -11.34 -22.88
C GLY A 336 38.19 -11.78 -21.66
N SER A 337 36.95 -11.27 -21.52
CA SER A 337 36.06 -11.66 -20.41
C SER A 337 35.70 -13.16 -20.46
N ALA A 338 35.42 -13.70 -21.66
CA ALA A 338 35.12 -15.12 -21.83
C ALA A 338 36.33 -16.03 -21.56
N ARG A 339 37.55 -15.58 -21.88
CA ARG A 339 38.79 -16.30 -21.52
C ARG A 339 39.00 -16.30 -20.01
N MET A 340 38.88 -15.17 -19.34
CA MET A 340 38.91 -15.11 -17.85
C MET A 340 37.89 -16.06 -17.25
N ALA A 341 36.65 -16.12 -17.78
CA ALA A 341 35.64 -17.02 -17.28
C ALA A 341 36.00 -18.51 -17.49
N ALA A 342 36.69 -18.86 -18.59
CA ALA A 342 37.19 -20.21 -18.78
C ALA A 342 38.23 -20.60 -17.74
N ASP A 343 39.11 -19.67 -17.33
CA ASP A 343 40.09 -19.88 -16.27
C ASP A 343 39.45 -19.95 -14.88
N ILE A 344 38.38 -19.19 -14.61
CA ILE A 344 37.56 -19.31 -13.38
C ILE A 344 36.94 -20.71 -13.30
N GLY A 345 36.36 -21.19 -14.40
CA GLY A 345 35.61 -22.43 -14.49
C GLY A 345 34.16 -22.33 -13.98
N ALA A 346 33.35 -23.32 -14.40
CA ALA A 346 31.89 -23.29 -14.14
C ALA A 346 31.52 -23.23 -12.67
N ASP A 347 32.14 -24.07 -11.84
CA ASP A 347 31.76 -24.23 -10.43
C ASP A 347 32.04 -22.96 -9.62
N ARG A 348 33.22 -22.35 -9.84
CA ARG A 348 33.59 -21.11 -9.16
C ARG A 348 32.75 -19.94 -9.65
N GLN A 349 32.49 -19.83 -10.95
CA GLN A 349 31.62 -18.78 -11.49
C GLN A 349 30.22 -18.87 -10.90
N GLN A 350 29.60 -20.07 -10.88
CA GLN A 350 28.29 -20.27 -10.27
C GLN A 350 28.31 -19.96 -8.77
N PHE A 351 29.34 -20.40 -8.04
CA PHE A 351 29.48 -20.14 -6.62
C PHE A 351 29.42 -18.64 -6.31
N TYR A 352 30.28 -17.84 -6.96
CA TYR A 352 30.33 -16.41 -6.71
C TYR A 352 29.07 -15.68 -7.16
N LEU A 353 28.51 -16.03 -8.32
CA LEU A 353 27.26 -15.42 -8.80
C LEU A 353 26.09 -15.71 -7.84
N ARG A 354 26.06 -16.89 -7.23
CA ARG A 354 25.06 -17.23 -6.19
C ARG A 354 25.29 -16.42 -4.91
N GLN A 355 26.54 -16.32 -4.44
CA GLN A 355 26.86 -15.51 -3.27
C GLN A 355 26.58 -14.02 -3.49
N LEU A 356 26.67 -13.54 -4.72
CA LEU A 356 26.27 -12.19 -5.12
C LEU A 356 24.75 -12.01 -5.25
N GLY A 357 23.94 -13.00 -4.89
CA GLY A 357 22.48 -12.93 -4.92
C GLY A 357 21.85 -12.96 -6.32
N LEU A 358 22.63 -13.30 -7.36
CA LEU A 358 22.16 -13.24 -8.75
C LEU A 358 21.34 -14.48 -9.18
N PHE A 359 21.11 -15.43 -8.28
CA PHE A 359 20.31 -16.64 -8.54
C PHE A 359 18.98 -16.63 -7.78
N ASP A 360 18.85 -15.79 -6.78
CA ASP A 360 17.72 -15.75 -5.88
C ASP A 360 17.06 -14.36 -5.89
N LYS A 361 15.84 -14.26 -5.41
CA LYS A 361 15.13 -12.99 -5.27
C LYS A 361 15.86 -12.09 -4.27
N VAL A 362 16.12 -10.84 -4.64
CA VAL A 362 16.63 -9.83 -3.68
C VAL A 362 15.59 -9.58 -2.59
N SER A 363 16.03 -9.52 -1.35
CA SER A 363 15.19 -9.08 -0.23
C SER A 363 15.08 -7.56 -0.24
N LEU A 364 13.86 -7.04 -0.32
CA LEU A 364 13.53 -5.61 -0.19
C LEU A 364 12.12 -5.51 0.39
N GLU A 365 11.81 -4.41 1.06
CA GLU A 365 10.54 -4.24 1.79
C GLU A 365 9.32 -4.00 0.90
N ILE A 366 9.37 -4.33 -0.39
CA ILE A 366 8.23 -4.31 -1.30
C ILE A 366 7.93 -5.70 -1.87
N PRO A 367 6.68 -6.05 -2.19
CA PRO A 367 6.34 -7.38 -2.70
C PRO A 367 6.65 -7.59 -4.18
N GLU A 368 6.82 -6.51 -4.96
CA GLU A 368 7.02 -6.53 -6.41
C GLU A 368 8.48 -6.88 -6.76
N MET A 369 8.87 -8.15 -6.59
CA MET A 369 10.24 -8.64 -6.79
C MET A 369 10.25 -9.85 -7.71
N ALA A 370 11.13 -9.87 -8.70
CA ALA A 370 11.31 -11.00 -9.63
C ALA A 370 12.43 -11.95 -9.19
N ASN A 371 12.31 -13.20 -9.62
CA ASN A 371 13.41 -14.16 -9.57
C ASN A 371 14.26 -14.03 -10.84
N PRO A 372 15.61 -14.06 -10.76
CA PRO A 372 16.49 -14.06 -11.91
C PRO A 372 16.23 -15.24 -12.85
N LEU A 373 16.56 -15.07 -14.12
CA LEU A 373 16.61 -16.15 -15.09
C LEU A 373 18.08 -16.56 -15.29
N VAL A 374 18.40 -17.76 -14.88
CA VAL A 374 19.77 -18.31 -14.94
C VAL A 374 19.84 -19.50 -15.88
N PRO A 375 21.01 -19.81 -16.50
CA PRO A 375 21.17 -21.00 -17.33
C PRO A 375 20.84 -22.28 -16.56
N GLY A 376 19.96 -23.11 -17.11
CA GLY A 376 19.68 -24.43 -16.53
C GLY A 376 20.83 -25.42 -16.63
N THR A 377 21.73 -25.20 -17.61
CA THR A 377 22.94 -26.02 -17.83
C THR A 377 24.14 -25.10 -18.10
N TRP A 378 25.19 -25.27 -17.30
CA TRP A 378 26.42 -24.48 -17.40
C TRP A 378 27.45 -25.15 -18.32
N ARG A 379 27.28 -24.95 -19.61
CA ARG A 379 28.24 -25.38 -20.65
C ARG A 379 29.30 -24.30 -20.83
N SER A 380 30.39 -24.63 -21.54
CA SER A 380 31.45 -23.66 -21.88
C SER A 380 30.94 -22.40 -22.59
N THR A 381 29.89 -22.53 -23.42
CA THR A 381 29.20 -21.39 -24.03
C THR A 381 28.48 -20.54 -23.01
N SER A 382 27.79 -21.15 -22.03
CA SER A 382 27.08 -20.42 -20.95
C SER A 382 28.06 -19.67 -20.05
N ILE A 383 29.17 -20.31 -19.65
CA ILE A 383 30.25 -19.69 -18.87
C ILE A 383 30.78 -18.44 -19.60
N ALA A 384 31.05 -18.58 -20.90
CA ALA A 384 31.54 -17.49 -21.71
C ALA A 384 30.52 -16.34 -21.84
N THR A 385 29.25 -16.65 -22.15
CA THR A 385 28.23 -15.60 -22.35
C THR A 385 27.86 -14.87 -21.06
N VAL A 386 27.75 -15.59 -19.95
CA VAL A 386 27.46 -14.99 -18.62
C VAL A 386 28.56 -14.03 -18.19
N SER A 387 29.81 -14.26 -18.57
CA SER A 387 30.93 -13.38 -18.21
C SER A 387 30.80 -11.95 -18.73
N TYR A 388 30.04 -11.73 -19.79
CA TYR A 388 29.71 -10.40 -20.32
C TYR A 388 28.19 -10.14 -20.34
N GLY A 389 27.45 -10.82 -19.45
CA GLY A 389 26.04 -10.51 -19.08
C GLY A 389 25.01 -10.99 -20.11
N HIS A 390 25.26 -12.05 -20.88
CA HIS A 390 24.27 -12.69 -21.74
C HIS A 390 23.96 -14.11 -21.27
N GLY A 391 22.73 -14.56 -21.50
CA GLY A 391 22.25 -15.85 -21.00
C GLY A 391 21.93 -15.90 -19.52
N ILE A 392 22.00 -14.75 -18.85
CA ILE A 392 21.51 -14.51 -17.49
C ILE A 392 20.72 -13.21 -17.50
N SER A 393 19.50 -13.22 -16.91
CA SER A 393 18.69 -12.02 -16.82
C SER A 393 18.38 -11.71 -15.36
N VAL A 394 18.71 -10.49 -14.95
CA VAL A 394 18.57 -10.00 -13.56
C VAL A 394 17.89 -8.65 -13.55
N THR A 395 17.44 -8.20 -12.38
CA THR A 395 16.87 -6.85 -12.26
C THR A 395 17.97 -5.81 -12.05
N PRO A 396 17.72 -4.52 -12.34
CA PRO A 396 18.63 -3.43 -12.01
C PRO A 396 19.05 -3.40 -10.53
N LEU A 397 18.16 -3.78 -9.62
CA LEU A 397 18.48 -3.87 -8.19
C LEU A 397 19.48 -4.99 -7.89
N HIS A 398 19.35 -6.17 -8.54
CA HIS A 398 20.33 -7.25 -8.42
C HIS A 398 21.73 -6.79 -8.83
N LEU A 399 21.81 -6.12 -10.00
CA LEU A 399 23.08 -5.60 -10.49
C LEU A 399 23.69 -4.58 -9.53
N ALA A 400 22.90 -3.62 -9.07
CA ALA A 400 23.36 -2.59 -8.14
C ALA A 400 23.94 -3.20 -6.85
N SER A 401 23.23 -4.18 -6.26
CA SER A 401 23.68 -4.88 -5.04
C SER A 401 24.94 -5.69 -5.25
N SER A 402 25.04 -6.39 -6.37
CA SER A 402 26.22 -7.20 -6.71
C SER A 402 27.45 -6.34 -6.99
N VAL A 403 27.29 -5.22 -7.69
CA VAL A 403 28.39 -4.28 -7.96
C VAL A 403 28.80 -3.58 -6.66
N ALA A 404 27.87 -3.25 -5.77
CA ALA A 404 28.19 -2.68 -4.46
C ALA A 404 29.09 -3.61 -3.62
N ALA A 405 28.85 -4.93 -3.69
CA ALA A 405 29.73 -5.90 -3.04
C ALA A 405 31.11 -5.95 -3.67
N ALA A 406 31.21 -5.95 -5.00
CA ALA A 406 32.48 -6.08 -5.73
C ALA A 406 33.36 -4.82 -5.63
N SER A 407 32.76 -3.61 -5.60
CA SER A 407 33.46 -2.32 -5.57
C SER A 407 33.48 -1.62 -4.20
N GLY A 408 32.79 -2.18 -3.22
CA GLY A 408 32.69 -1.62 -1.86
C GLY A 408 33.58 -2.32 -0.84
N SER A 409 32.97 -2.77 0.25
CA SER A 409 33.69 -3.47 1.33
C SER A 409 34.11 -4.90 1.01
N GLY A 410 33.70 -5.44 -0.10
CA GLY A 410 33.88 -6.86 -0.44
C GLY A 410 32.87 -7.80 0.22
N THR A 411 31.86 -7.24 0.90
CA THR A 411 30.77 -7.99 1.53
C THR A 411 29.44 -7.69 0.84
N MET A 412 28.57 -8.70 0.76
CA MET A 412 27.18 -8.43 0.35
C MET A 412 26.50 -7.55 1.39
N VAL A 413 25.84 -6.52 0.91
CA VAL A 413 25.03 -5.62 1.71
C VAL A 413 23.58 -5.78 1.24
N GLU A 414 22.70 -6.18 2.16
CA GLU A 414 21.28 -6.29 1.85
C GLU A 414 20.67 -4.90 1.59
N PRO A 415 20.09 -4.67 0.42
CA PRO A 415 19.41 -3.42 0.14
C PRO A 415 18.20 -3.23 1.04
N THR A 416 17.96 -1.98 1.45
CA THR A 416 16.81 -1.62 2.27
C THR A 416 16.24 -0.27 1.87
N LEU A 417 14.91 -0.14 1.95
CA LEU A 417 14.19 1.12 1.85
C LEU A 417 14.01 1.82 3.19
N MET A 418 14.43 1.17 4.29
CA MET A 418 14.34 1.76 5.63
C MET A 418 15.57 2.62 5.92
N HIS A 419 15.33 3.81 6.47
CA HIS A 419 16.42 4.70 6.89
C HIS A 419 17.11 4.16 8.14
N ARG A 420 18.43 3.97 8.07
CA ARG A 420 19.27 3.45 9.17
C ARG A 420 19.88 4.54 10.06
N GLY A 421 19.63 5.83 9.74
CA GLY A 421 20.16 6.94 10.54
C GLY A 421 21.69 7.04 10.53
N GLY A 422 22.33 6.57 9.46
CA GLY A 422 23.81 6.53 9.36
C GLY A 422 24.45 5.28 9.96
N ALA A 423 23.67 4.34 10.52
CA ALA A 423 24.22 3.07 10.98
C ALA A 423 24.65 2.21 9.77
N PRO A 424 25.81 1.53 9.83
CA PRO A 424 26.25 0.62 8.78
C PRO A 424 25.27 -0.55 8.64
N ALA A 425 25.27 -1.17 7.47
CA ALA A 425 24.58 -2.44 7.29
C ALA A 425 25.12 -3.52 8.23
N PRO A 426 24.28 -4.51 8.61
CA PRO A 426 24.82 -5.75 9.14
C PRO A 426 25.81 -6.34 8.12
N MET A 427 27.03 -6.57 8.55
CA MET A 427 28.06 -7.11 7.64
C MET A 427 27.75 -8.58 7.36
N GLY A 428 27.53 -8.90 6.08
CA GLY A 428 27.49 -10.26 5.59
C GLY A 428 28.88 -10.90 5.54
N GLU A 429 28.96 -12.12 5.04
CA GLU A 429 30.23 -12.79 4.79
C GLU A 429 31.02 -12.03 3.71
N ARG A 430 32.34 -11.90 3.93
CA ARG A 430 33.22 -11.26 2.96
C ARG A 430 33.43 -12.17 1.75
N LEU A 431 33.04 -11.71 0.58
CA LEU A 431 33.17 -12.40 -0.70
C LEU A 431 34.45 -12.03 -1.45
N PHE A 432 34.87 -10.77 -1.34
CA PHE A 432 36.03 -10.24 -2.00
C PHE A 432 37.01 -9.66 -0.98
N SER A 433 38.28 -9.95 -1.14
CA SER A 433 39.35 -9.37 -0.33
C SER A 433 39.46 -7.86 -0.60
N GLU A 434 40.12 -7.14 0.32
CA GLU A 434 40.42 -5.72 0.09
C GLU A 434 41.36 -5.52 -1.10
N GLU A 435 42.23 -6.47 -1.39
CA GLU A 435 43.11 -6.45 -2.55
C GLU A 435 42.26 -6.50 -3.85
N THR A 436 41.30 -7.43 -3.93
CA THR A 436 40.40 -7.56 -5.09
C THR A 436 39.55 -6.31 -5.30
N THR A 437 39.01 -5.73 -4.22
CA THR A 437 38.13 -4.55 -4.34
C THR A 437 38.87 -3.25 -4.63
N LYS A 438 40.20 -3.20 -4.38
CA LYS A 438 41.05 -2.05 -4.71
C LYS A 438 41.68 -2.16 -6.10
N ALA A 439 41.79 -3.39 -6.65
CA ALA A 439 42.34 -3.65 -7.96
C ALA A 439 41.38 -3.27 -9.07
#